data_60d013723889095a4c2376c6bbb31787
#
_entry.id   60d013723889095a4c2376c6bbb31787
#
_cell.length_a   1.000
_cell.length_b   1.000
_cell.length_c   1.000
_cell.angle_alpha   90.00
_cell.angle_beta   90.00
_cell.angle_gamma   90.00
#
_symmetry.space_group_name_H-M   'P 1'
#
loop_
_entity.id
_entity.type
_entity.pdbx_description
1 polymer ?
#
loop_
_entity_poly.entity_id
_entity_poly.type
_entity_poly.pdbx_seq_one_letter_code
_entity_poly.pdbx_strand_id
1 'polypeptide(L)'
;YDDKGRLTGERQTVENPETGELLWQHETTHAYNEQGLANRVTPDSLPPVEWLTYGSGYLAGMKLGDTPLLEYTRDRMHRETVRSFGSMAGSNAAYKLTSTYTPAGQLQSQHLNSLVYDRDYGWNDNGDLVRISGPRQTREYGYSATGRLESVRTLAPDLDIRIPYATDPAGNRLPDPE
;
A
#
# COMPACT_ATOMS: atom_id res chain seq x y z
N TYR A 1 -6.54 -11.97 -25.82
CA TYR A 1 -5.19 -12.37 -25.42
C TYR A 1 -4.21 -12.06 -26.54
N ASP A 2 -2.97 -11.76 -26.19
CA ASP A 2 -1.87 -11.60 -27.14
C ASP A 2 -1.20 -12.94 -27.49
N ASP A 3 -0.16 -12.90 -28.36
CA ASP A 3 0.62 -14.06 -28.78
C ASP A 3 1.40 -14.77 -27.66
N LYS A 4 1.57 -14.10 -26.51
CA LYS A 4 2.19 -14.62 -25.28
C LYS A 4 1.17 -15.12 -24.26
N GLY A 5 -0.13 -15.13 -24.61
CA GLY A 5 -1.22 -15.57 -23.73
C GLY A 5 -1.60 -14.58 -22.63
N ARG A 6 -1.20 -13.30 -22.74
CA ARG A 6 -1.57 -12.28 -21.76
C ARG A 6 -2.91 -11.65 -22.13
N LEU A 7 -3.73 -11.33 -21.11
CA LEU A 7 -5.04 -10.71 -21.27
C LEU A 7 -4.91 -9.29 -21.84
N THR A 8 -5.38 -9.03 -23.05
CA THR A 8 -5.34 -7.69 -23.67
C THR A 8 -6.66 -6.95 -23.56
N GLY A 9 -7.74 -7.64 -23.27
CA GLY A 9 -9.04 -7.03 -23.06
C GLY A 9 -10.06 -8.00 -22.49
N GLU A 10 -11.00 -7.44 -21.79
CA GLU A 10 -12.18 -8.14 -21.28
C GLU A 10 -13.42 -7.33 -21.63
N ARG A 11 -14.51 -8.01 -21.89
CA ARG A 11 -15.81 -7.41 -22.16
C ARG A 11 -16.84 -8.04 -21.23
N GLN A 12 -17.61 -7.19 -20.57
CA GLN A 12 -18.74 -7.57 -19.75
C GLN A 12 -20.02 -7.10 -20.42
N THR A 13 -21.03 -7.95 -20.52
CA THR A 13 -22.32 -7.64 -21.13
C THR A 13 -23.46 -8.04 -20.21
N VAL A 14 -24.50 -7.26 -20.23
CA VAL A 14 -25.79 -7.62 -19.63
C VAL A 14 -26.84 -7.58 -20.73
N GLU A 15 -27.53 -8.69 -20.94
CA GLU A 15 -28.55 -8.85 -21.95
C GLU A 15 -29.91 -9.13 -21.30
N ASN A 16 -30.98 -8.68 -21.93
CA ASN A 16 -32.34 -9.04 -21.55
C ASN A 16 -32.54 -10.55 -21.78
N PRO A 17 -32.86 -11.35 -20.77
CA PRO A 17 -32.95 -12.80 -20.89
C PRO A 17 -34.13 -13.27 -21.80
N GLU A 18 -35.15 -12.41 -22.03
CA GLU A 18 -36.32 -12.74 -22.83
C GLU A 18 -36.14 -12.32 -24.30
N THR A 19 -35.50 -11.20 -24.54
CA THR A 19 -35.35 -10.61 -25.90
C THR A 19 -33.98 -10.78 -26.51
N GLY A 20 -32.94 -11.06 -25.71
CA GLY A 20 -31.55 -11.07 -26.15
C GLY A 20 -30.99 -9.66 -26.42
N GLU A 21 -31.73 -8.61 -26.08
CA GLU A 21 -31.29 -7.23 -26.27
C GLU A 21 -30.14 -6.87 -25.32
N LEU A 22 -29.07 -6.27 -25.87
CA LEU A 22 -27.95 -5.81 -25.08
C LEU A 22 -28.37 -4.58 -24.25
N LEU A 23 -28.43 -4.73 -22.93
CA LEU A 23 -28.83 -3.68 -22.00
C LEU A 23 -27.62 -2.85 -21.55
N TRP A 24 -26.47 -3.48 -21.43
CA TRP A 24 -25.24 -2.82 -20.94
C TRP A 24 -24.01 -3.59 -21.45
N GLN A 25 -22.94 -2.83 -21.74
CA GLN A 25 -21.64 -3.36 -22.10
C GLN A 25 -20.56 -2.49 -21.50
N HIS A 26 -19.49 -3.11 -21.04
CA HIS A 26 -18.27 -2.46 -20.59
C HIS A 26 -17.07 -3.24 -21.13
N GLU A 27 -16.08 -2.50 -21.62
CA GLU A 27 -14.84 -3.08 -22.13
C GLU A 27 -13.64 -2.47 -21.38
N THR A 28 -12.71 -3.33 -20.97
CA THR A 28 -11.45 -2.91 -20.33
C THR A 28 -10.31 -3.50 -21.16
N THR A 29 -9.37 -2.66 -21.55
CA THR A 29 -8.16 -3.09 -22.28
C THR A 29 -6.93 -3.01 -21.39
N HIS A 30 -5.99 -3.93 -21.60
CA HIS A 30 -4.74 -4.06 -20.86
C HIS A 30 -3.55 -3.94 -21.80
N ALA A 31 -2.53 -3.20 -21.41
CA ALA A 31 -1.27 -3.12 -22.13
C ALA A 31 -0.10 -3.53 -21.22
N TYR A 32 0.98 -3.96 -21.86
CA TYR A 32 2.17 -4.48 -21.21
C TYR A 32 3.41 -3.77 -21.74
N ASN A 33 4.39 -3.56 -20.87
CA ASN A 33 5.69 -3.03 -21.28
C ASN A 33 6.53 -4.11 -22.00
N GLU A 34 7.70 -3.73 -22.49
CA GLU A 34 8.64 -4.62 -23.19
C GLU A 34 9.08 -5.82 -22.33
N GLN A 35 9.09 -5.66 -21.01
CA GLN A 35 9.44 -6.72 -20.05
C GLN A 35 8.25 -7.64 -19.72
N GLY A 36 7.07 -7.38 -20.28
CA GLY A 36 5.88 -8.18 -20.06
C GLY A 36 5.08 -7.84 -18.82
N LEU A 37 5.42 -6.75 -18.13
CA LEU A 37 4.67 -6.28 -16.95
C LEU A 37 3.47 -5.46 -17.41
N ALA A 38 2.31 -5.66 -16.79
CA ALA A 38 1.13 -4.82 -17.02
C ALA A 38 1.46 -3.38 -16.66
N ASN A 39 1.29 -2.46 -17.59
CA ASN A 39 1.64 -1.06 -17.40
C ASN A 39 0.50 -0.08 -17.71
N ARG A 40 -0.62 -0.56 -18.26
CA ARG A 40 -1.79 0.29 -18.55
C ARG A 40 -3.07 -0.52 -18.52
N VAL A 41 -4.09 0.07 -17.90
CA VAL A 41 -5.47 -0.38 -17.95
C VAL A 41 -6.34 0.76 -18.45
N THR A 42 -7.12 0.52 -19.47
CA THR A 42 -8.05 1.51 -20.05
C THR A 42 -9.46 0.96 -19.94
N PRO A 43 -10.25 1.45 -18.97
CA PRO A 43 -11.68 1.15 -18.91
C PRO A 43 -12.39 2.00 -19.97
N ASP A 44 -13.21 1.41 -20.78
CA ASP A 44 -14.09 1.97 -21.80
C ASP A 44 -13.99 3.50 -22.03
N SER A 45 -14.89 4.29 -21.46
CA SER A 45 -14.96 5.74 -21.61
C SER A 45 -14.14 6.54 -20.58
N LEU A 46 -13.41 5.87 -19.69
CA LEU A 46 -12.63 6.51 -18.64
C LEU A 46 -11.17 6.72 -19.04
N PRO A 47 -10.48 7.71 -18.46
CA PRO A 47 -9.05 7.87 -18.68
C PRO A 47 -8.26 6.62 -18.25
N PRO A 48 -7.21 6.25 -19.01
CA PRO A 48 -6.38 5.11 -18.66
C PRO A 48 -5.61 5.34 -17.36
N VAL A 49 -5.42 4.27 -16.59
CA VAL A 49 -4.44 4.20 -15.50
C VAL A 49 -3.16 3.62 -16.05
N GLU A 50 -2.05 4.31 -15.85
CA GLU A 50 -0.72 3.87 -16.26
C GLU A 50 0.22 3.73 -15.06
N TRP A 51 1.00 2.66 -15.05
CA TRP A 51 2.09 2.42 -14.09
C TRP A 51 3.42 2.69 -14.78
N LEU A 52 4.15 3.65 -14.24
CA LEU A 52 5.49 4.00 -14.71
C LEU A 52 6.49 3.16 -13.93
N THR A 53 7.29 2.39 -14.65
CA THR A 53 8.29 1.50 -14.04
C THR A 53 9.70 1.82 -14.53
N TYR A 54 10.71 1.42 -13.77
CA TYR A 54 12.11 1.52 -14.14
C TYR A 54 12.88 0.25 -13.74
N GLY A 55 14.07 0.07 -14.32
CA GLY A 55 14.90 -1.10 -14.05
C GLY A 55 14.16 -2.41 -14.38
N SER A 56 14.16 -3.34 -13.46
CA SER A 56 13.49 -4.65 -13.60
C SER A 56 12.01 -4.65 -13.19
N GLY A 57 11.33 -3.50 -13.20
CA GLY A 57 9.90 -3.39 -12.91
C GLY A 57 9.56 -2.67 -11.61
N TYR A 58 10.50 -1.93 -11.03
CA TYR A 58 10.21 -1.09 -9.87
C TYR A 58 9.26 0.05 -10.23
N LEU A 59 8.20 0.22 -9.46
CA LEU A 59 7.22 1.28 -9.67
C LEU A 59 7.84 2.65 -9.39
N ALA A 60 7.82 3.53 -10.40
CA ALA A 60 8.28 4.92 -10.33
C ALA A 60 7.12 5.91 -10.17
N GLY A 61 5.91 5.55 -10.64
CA GLY A 61 4.76 6.42 -10.54
C GLY A 61 3.50 5.83 -11.15
N MET A 62 2.42 6.62 -11.06
CA MET A 62 1.14 6.30 -11.69
C MET A 62 0.55 7.57 -12.29
N LYS A 63 -0.16 7.41 -13.41
CA LYS A 63 -0.92 8.47 -14.09
C LYS A 63 -2.37 8.04 -14.30
N LEU A 64 -3.27 9.02 -14.31
CA LEU A 64 -4.64 8.88 -14.79
C LEU A 64 -4.79 9.76 -16.04
N GLY A 65 -4.87 9.16 -17.23
CA GLY A 65 -4.70 9.89 -18.47
C GLY A 65 -3.35 10.64 -18.48
N ASP A 66 -3.39 11.95 -18.67
CA ASP A 66 -2.20 12.80 -18.65
C ASP A 66 -1.84 13.35 -17.25
N THR A 67 -2.67 13.07 -16.25
CA THR A 67 -2.50 13.61 -14.89
C THR A 67 -1.66 12.68 -14.02
N PRO A 68 -0.49 13.10 -13.53
CA PRO A 68 0.26 12.34 -12.55
C PRO A 68 -0.51 12.20 -11.23
N LEU A 69 -0.64 10.98 -10.71
CA LEU A 69 -1.29 10.68 -9.43
C LEU A 69 -0.28 10.46 -8.33
N LEU A 70 0.77 9.69 -8.64
CA LEU A 70 1.79 9.25 -7.69
C LEU A 70 3.16 9.30 -8.37
N GLU A 71 4.16 9.70 -7.60
CA GLU A 71 5.57 9.56 -7.94
C GLU A 71 6.34 9.03 -6.74
N TYR A 72 7.31 8.15 -7.01
CA TYR A 72 8.13 7.52 -6.01
C TYR A 72 9.60 7.88 -6.22
N THR A 73 10.24 8.38 -5.18
CA THR A 73 11.70 8.43 -5.10
C THR A 73 12.18 7.23 -4.29
N ARG A 74 13.26 6.59 -4.76
CA ARG A 74 13.81 5.40 -4.12
C ARG A 74 15.30 5.57 -3.86
N ASP A 75 15.79 4.88 -2.84
CA ASP A 75 17.23 4.79 -2.58
C ASP A 75 17.92 3.74 -3.48
N ARG A 76 19.22 3.54 -3.25
CA ARG A 76 20.02 2.58 -4.01
C ARG A 76 19.61 1.11 -3.81
N MET A 77 18.86 0.82 -2.76
CA MET A 77 18.28 -0.49 -2.47
C MET A 77 16.83 -0.62 -2.97
N HIS A 78 16.38 0.33 -3.79
CA HIS A 78 15.03 0.43 -4.34
C HIS A 78 13.92 0.59 -3.29
N ARG A 79 14.26 0.96 -2.04
CA ARG A 79 13.26 1.27 -1.01
C ARG A 79 12.68 2.66 -1.27
N GLU A 80 11.40 2.83 -1.01
CA GLU A 80 10.69 4.09 -1.16
C GLU A 80 11.16 5.10 -0.09
N THR A 81 11.76 6.21 -0.52
CA THR A 81 12.17 7.30 0.37
C THR A 81 11.22 8.48 0.34
N VAL A 82 10.57 8.72 -0.81
CA VAL A 82 9.53 9.74 -0.94
C VAL A 82 8.41 9.22 -1.82
N ARG A 83 7.17 9.46 -1.39
CA ARG A 83 5.97 9.32 -2.19
C ARG A 83 5.32 10.69 -2.33
N SER A 84 5.21 11.18 -3.55
CA SER A 84 4.52 12.44 -3.88
C SER A 84 3.15 12.13 -4.47
N PHE A 85 2.11 12.77 -3.97
CA PHE A 85 0.73 12.56 -4.42
C PHE A 85 -0.14 13.80 -4.21
N GLY A 86 -1.31 13.81 -4.84
CA GLY A 86 -2.23 14.94 -4.84
C GLY A 86 -2.50 15.44 -6.25
N SER A 87 -3.05 16.63 -6.38
CA SER A 87 -3.53 17.20 -7.65
C SER A 87 -2.45 17.35 -8.73
N MET A 88 -1.18 17.41 -8.32
CA MET A 88 -0.03 17.45 -9.23
C MET A 88 1.13 16.72 -8.54
N ALA A 89 1.43 15.50 -8.96
CA ALA A 89 2.62 14.79 -8.51
C ALA A 89 3.90 15.53 -8.94
N GLY A 90 5.02 15.20 -8.30
CA GLY A 90 6.30 15.84 -8.55
C GLY A 90 6.64 16.97 -7.58
N SER A 91 7.42 17.95 -8.02
CA SER A 91 7.93 19.02 -7.16
C SER A 91 6.83 19.89 -6.54
N ASN A 92 5.69 19.98 -7.20
CA ASN A 92 4.51 20.74 -6.78
C ASN A 92 3.42 19.86 -6.17
N ALA A 93 3.72 18.63 -5.82
CA ALA A 93 2.76 17.72 -5.19
C ALA A 93 2.21 18.34 -3.91
N ALA A 94 0.89 18.20 -3.72
CA ALA A 94 0.22 18.70 -2.52
C ALA A 94 0.71 17.99 -1.26
N TYR A 95 1.03 16.69 -1.39
CA TYR A 95 1.46 15.85 -0.29
C TYR A 95 2.76 15.11 -0.63
N LYS A 96 3.65 15.04 0.35
CA LYS A 96 4.90 14.26 0.30
C LYS A 96 5.01 13.43 1.57
N LEU A 97 4.99 12.11 1.41
CA LEU A 97 5.30 11.17 2.47
C LEU A 97 6.79 10.81 2.36
N THR A 98 7.56 11.17 3.37
CA THR A 98 8.99 10.84 3.46
C THR A 98 9.18 9.64 4.38
N SER A 99 9.92 8.64 3.93
CA SER A 99 10.23 7.42 4.69
C SER A 99 11.75 7.34 4.93
N THR A 100 12.13 6.97 6.14
CA THR A 100 13.52 6.66 6.50
C THR A 100 13.65 5.23 6.99
N TYR A 101 14.87 4.70 6.95
CA TYR A 101 15.14 3.31 7.29
C TYR A 101 16.33 3.20 8.23
N THR A 102 16.30 2.21 9.11
CA THR A 102 17.43 1.83 9.94
C THR A 102 18.56 1.25 9.07
N PRO A 103 19.80 1.18 9.59
CA PRO A 103 20.88 0.46 8.89
C PRO A 103 20.56 -1.00 8.56
N ALA A 104 19.71 -1.65 9.36
CA ALA A 104 19.21 -3.00 9.13
C ALA A 104 18.10 -3.08 8.06
N GLY A 105 17.66 -1.93 7.50
CA GLY A 105 16.66 -1.87 6.44
C GLY A 105 15.21 -1.81 6.91
N GLN A 106 14.96 -1.74 8.21
CA GLN A 106 13.62 -1.61 8.78
C GLN A 106 13.13 -0.17 8.64
N LEU A 107 11.82 0.02 8.45
CA LEU A 107 11.20 1.35 8.40
C LEU A 107 11.39 2.07 9.74
N GLN A 108 12.03 3.23 9.75
CA GLN A 108 12.30 4.03 10.94
C GLN A 108 11.29 5.15 11.14
N SER A 109 10.92 5.85 10.07
CA SER A 109 9.92 6.90 10.16
C SER A 109 9.14 7.06 8.85
N GLN A 110 7.94 7.62 8.98
CA GLN A 110 7.14 8.14 7.88
C GLN A 110 6.56 9.48 8.29
N HIS A 111 6.86 10.52 7.54
CA HIS A 111 6.40 11.88 7.79
C HIS A 111 5.69 12.45 6.57
N LEU A 112 4.45 12.88 6.76
CA LEU A 112 3.67 13.59 5.75
C LEU A 112 3.83 15.09 5.97
N ASN A 113 4.06 15.86 4.92
CA ASN A 113 4.23 17.32 4.98
C ASN A 113 2.96 18.10 5.43
N SER A 114 1.93 17.42 5.92
CA SER A 114 0.68 18.02 6.41
C SER A 114 0.47 17.91 7.92
N LEU A 115 1.47 17.50 8.70
CA LEU A 115 1.42 17.32 10.17
C LEU A 115 0.37 16.31 10.70
N VAL A 116 -0.43 15.71 9.82
CA VAL A 116 -1.53 14.81 10.23
C VAL A 116 -1.06 13.37 10.34
N TYR A 117 0.01 13.02 9.64
CA TYR A 117 0.49 11.66 9.54
C TYR A 117 2.01 11.62 9.73
N ASP A 118 2.42 11.61 10.98
CA ASP A 118 3.80 11.35 11.38
C ASP A 118 3.84 10.07 12.18
N ARG A 119 4.75 9.16 11.83
CA ARG A 119 4.96 7.91 12.51
C ARG A 119 6.43 7.61 12.64
N ASP A 120 6.83 7.27 13.87
CA ASP A 120 8.14 6.71 14.18
C ASP A 120 7.96 5.27 14.64
N TYR A 121 8.81 4.39 14.14
CA TYR A 121 8.76 2.96 14.37
C TYR A 121 9.96 2.54 15.20
N GLY A 122 9.69 1.82 16.29
CA GLY A 122 10.72 1.24 17.15
C GLY A 122 10.78 -0.27 16.96
N TRP A 123 12.00 -0.80 16.95
CA TRP A 123 12.29 -2.21 16.73
C TRP A 123 13.15 -2.73 17.87
N ASN A 124 12.95 -4.00 18.27
CA ASN A 124 13.83 -4.66 19.22
C ASN A 124 15.02 -5.32 18.49
N ASP A 125 15.94 -5.90 19.26
CA ASP A 125 17.14 -6.56 18.72
C ASP A 125 16.81 -7.82 17.87
N ASN A 126 15.62 -8.40 18.07
CA ASN A 126 15.15 -9.53 17.26
C ASN A 126 14.52 -9.09 15.94
N GLY A 127 14.32 -7.79 15.73
CA GLY A 127 13.67 -7.26 14.54
C GLY A 127 12.14 -7.18 14.64
N ASP A 128 11.56 -7.37 15.82
CA ASP A 128 10.12 -7.21 16.02
C ASP A 128 9.77 -5.73 16.19
N LEU A 129 8.64 -5.31 15.63
CA LEU A 129 8.12 -3.96 15.78
C LEU A 129 7.54 -3.79 17.19
N VAL A 130 8.22 -3.03 18.07
CA VAL A 130 7.78 -2.83 19.47
C VAL A 130 7.05 -1.53 19.70
N ARG A 131 7.13 -0.56 18.78
CA ARG A 131 6.50 0.74 18.99
C ARG A 131 6.16 1.43 17.66
N ILE A 132 4.98 2.07 17.63
CA ILE A 132 4.61 3.05 16.62
C ILE A 132 4.18 4.31 17.37
N SER A 133 4.92 5.41 17.19
CA SER A 133 4.58 6.72 17.75
C SER A 133 4.01 7.62 16.68
N GLY A 134 2.96 8.35 17.00
CA GLY A 134 2.36 9.35 16.13
C GLY A 134 1.88 10.56 16.94
N PRO A 135 1.40 11.63 16.27
CA PRO A 135 1.00 12.88 16.93
C PRO A 135 -0.15 12.73 17.92
N ARG A 136 -1.02 11.74 17.73
CA ARG A 136 -2.22 11.54 18.52
C ARG A 136 -2.14 10.38 19.48
N GLN A 137 -1.35 9.36 19.15
CA GLN A 137 -1.24 8.15 19.96
C GLN A 137 0.08 7.43 19.72
N THR A 138 0.48 6.66 20.72
CA THR A 138 1.56 5.68 20.62
C THR A 138 0.98 4.29 20.82
N ARG A 139 1.43 3.31 20.03
CA ARG A 139 1.17 1.89 20.23
C ARG A 139 2.44 1.19 20.59
N GLU A 140 2.36 0.33 21.60
CA GLU A 140 3.44 -0.54 22.05
C GLU A 140 3.01 -2.00 21.89
N TYR A 141 3.94 -2.82 21.45
CA TYR A 141 3.70 -4.24 21.13
C TYR A 141 4.62 -5.08 22.03
N GLY A 142 4.04 -6.01 22.76
CA GLY A 142 4.75 -6.97 23.59
C GLY A 142 4.77 -8.35 22.92
N TYR A 143 5.94 -8.98 22.95
CA TYR A 143 6.15 -10.29 22.34
C TYR A 143 6.67 -11.29 23.35
N SER A 144 6.32 -12.55 23.16
CA SER A 144 6.93 -13.68 23.89
C SER A 144 8.38 -13.91 23.47
N ALA A 145 9.08 -14.73 24.21
CA ALA A 145 10.44 -15.17 23.86
C ALA A 145 10.53 -15.89 22.50
N THR A 146 9.41 -16.37 21.98
CA THR A 146 9.30 -17.04 20.67
C THR A 146 8.80 -16.12 19.57
N GLY A 147 8.72 -14.79 19.80
CA GLY A 147 8.28 -13.79 18.82
C GLY A 147 6.77 -13.72 18.58
N ARG A 148 5.95 -14.30 19.47
CA ARG A 148 4.48 -14.20 19.37
C ARG A 148 4.00 -12.93 20.04
N LEU A 149 3.06 -12.21 19.39
CA LEU A 149 2.44 -11.02 19.96
C LEU A 149 1.61 -11.40 21.20
N GLU A 150 1.95 -10.82 22.35
CA GLU A 150 1.25 -11.05 23.63
C GLU A 150 0.43 -9.87 24.11
N SER A 151 0.75 -8.66 23.67
CA SER A 151 -0.06 -7.50 24.04
C SER A 151 0.12 -6.34 23.07
N VAL A 152 -0.92 -5.53 22.98
CA VAL A 152 -0.89 -4.20 22.37
C VAL A 152 -1.35 -3.18 23.41
N ARG A 153 -0.54 -2.15 23.64
CA ARG A 153 -0.90 -1.01 24.49
C ARG A 153 -1.07 0.22 23.61
N THR A 154 -2.17 0.92 23.77
CA THR A 154 -2.44 2.19 23.10
C THR A 154 -2.43 3.32 24.13
N LEU A 155 -1.56 4.29 23.92
CA LEU A 155 -1.39 5.49 24.74
C LEU A 155 -1.81 6.73 23.95
N ALA A 156 -2.70 7.52 24.50
CA ALA A 156 -3.10 8.85 24.02
C ALA A 156 -3.29 9.78 25.23
N PRO A 157 -3.49 11.11 25.08
CA PRO A 157 -3.55 12.04 26.20
C PRO A 157 -4.48 11.61 27.34
N ASP A 158 -5.64 11.05 27.02
CA ASP A 158 -6.64 10.60 28.00
C ASP A 158 -6.94 9.10 27.90
N LEU A 159 -6.04 8.33 27.31
CA LEU A 159 -6.27 6.92 27.01
C LEU A 159 -5.00 6.09 27.25
N ASP A 160 -5.12 5.07 28.09
CA ASP A 160 -4.13 4.02 28.29
C ASP A 160 -4.85 2.67 28.31
N ILE A 161 -4.88 2.01 27.18
CA ILE A 161 -5.53 0.71 27.04
C ILE A 161 -4.50 -0.34 26.66
N ARG A 162 -4.47 -1.43 27.42
CA ARG A 162 -3.68 -2.62 27.11
C ARG A 162 -4.61 -3.78 26.77
N ILE A 163 -4.45 -4.35 25.61
CA ILE A 163 -5.16 -5.55 25.14
C ILE A 163 -4.18 -6.72 25.19
N PRO A 164 -4.38 -7.71 26.08
CA PRO A 164 -3.59 -8.92 26.08
C PRO A 164 -4.02 -9.84 24.93
N TYR A 165 -3.08 -10.66 24.45
CA TYR A 165 -3.33 -11.68 23.45
C TYR A 165 -2.85 -13.02 24.00
N ALA A 166 -3.79 -13.94 24.22
CA ALA A 166 -3.47 -15.34 24.47
C ALA A 166 -3.49 -16.13 23.16
N THR A 167 -2.57 -17.06 23.02
CA THR A 167 -2.50 -17.95 21.85
C THR A 167 -2.44 -19.40 22.31
N ASP A 168 -3.03 -20.29 21.52
CA ASP A 168 -2.87 -21.71 21.69
C ASP A 168 -1.43 -22.18 21.28
N PRO A 169 -1.05 -23.43 21.53
CA PRO A 169 0.25 -23.95 21.12
C PRO A 169 0.51 -23.87 19.60
N ALA A 170 -0.53 -23.88 18.79
CA ALA A 170 -0.44 -23.75 17.34
C ALA A 170 -0.30 -22.27 16.88
N GLY A 171 -0.45 -21.30 17.80
CA GLY A 171 -0.33 -19.86 17.52
C GLY A 171 -1.63 -19.19 17.13
N ASN A 172 -2.77 -19.85 17.21
CA ASN A 172 -4.06 -19.21 16.97
C ASN A 172 -4.45 -18.32 18.16
N ARG A 173 -5.04 -17.17 17.87
CA ARG A 173 -5.55 -16.29 18.93
C ARG A 173 -6.70 -16.97 19.66
N LEU A 174 -6.62 -16.99 20.98
CA LEU A 174 -7.73 -17.41 21.85
C LEU A 174 -8.70 -16.23 22.06
N PRO A 175 -9.99 -16.51 22.31
CA PRO A 175 -10.94 -15.50 22.77
C PRO A 175 -10.41 -14.77 24.01
N ASP A 176 -10.71 -13.47 24.13
CA ASP A 176 -10.37 -12.73 25.33
C ASP A 176 -11.08 -13.39 26.54
N PRO A 177 -10.37 -13.59 27.65
CA PRO A 177 -11.02 -14.11 28.88
C PRO A 177 -12.08 -13.08 29.31
N GLU A 178 -13.29 -13.59 29.60
CA GLU A 178 -14.40 -12.80 30.17
C GLU A 178 -14.02 -12.20 31.56
#